data_27d7920fb97b04639d09942d349d3ce8
#
_entry.id   27d7920fb97b04639d09942d349d3ce8
#
_cell.length_a   1.000
_cell.length_b   1.000
_cell.length_c   1.000
_cell.angle_alpha   90.00
_cell.angle_beta   90.00
_cell.angle_gamma   90.00
#
_symmetry.space_group_name_H-M   'P 1'
#
loop_
_entity.id
_entity.type
_entity.pdbx_description
1 polymer ?
#
loop_
_entity_poly.entity_id
_entity_poly.type
_entity_poly.pdbx_seq_one_letter_code
_entity_poly.pdbx_strand_id
1 'polypeptide(L)'
;TAYMMKARKILELGSGFGYSAFWFSLAIKGKGHITMTDTSAANKRTAFNFFKRAGLQTQFDFKVGDALKSIKKIDGPFDIILNDIDKKDYPKTIDLAATRLKKGGLFITDNLIWSGKVCDKTQDNDTKAIVEFTDTLYRDSRFFTTIMPIRDGIAIAVRL
;
A
#
# COMPACT_ATOMS: atom_id res chain seq x y z
N THR A 1 -5.04 -3.68 -12.21
CA THR A 1 -4.72 -2.24 -12.07
C THR A 1 -3.29 -1.94 -12.51
N ALA A 2 -2.23 -2.45 -11.85
CA ALA A 2 -0.83 -2.13 -12.18
C ALA A 2 -0.45 -2.37 -13.64
N TYR A 3 -0.93 -3.47 -14.23
CA TYR A 3 -0.76 -3.77 -15.65
C TYR A 3 -1.44 -2.72 -16.56
N MET A 4 -2.69 -2.36 -16.27
CA MET A 4 -3.47 -1.39 -17.04
C MET A 4 -2.83 0.01 -17.02
N MET A 5 -2.31 0.43 -15.87
CA MET A 5 -1.62 1.70 -15.68
C MET A 5 -0.22 1.72 -16.31
N LYS A 6 0.31 0.57 -16.71
CA LYS A 6 1.72 0.39 -17.09
C LYS A 6 2.66 0.87 -15.98
N ALA A 7 2.30 0.57 -14.73
CA ALA A 7 3.07 1.00 -13.55
C ALA A 7 4.53 0.52 -13.63
N ARG A 8 5.45 1.33 -13.11
CA ARG A 8 6.90 1.06 -13.10
C ARG A 8 7.52 1.23 -11.72
N LYS A 9 6.98 2.09 -10.90
CA LYS A 9 7.52 2.39 -9.57
C LYS A 9 6.42 2.21 -8.52
N ILE A 10 6.56 1.17 -7.72
CA ILE A 10 5.54 0.76 -6.73
C ILE A 10 6.18 0.78 -5.35
N LEU A 11 5.44 1.28 -4.38
CA LEU A 11 5.80 1.26 -2.96
C LEU A 11 4.75 0.48 -2.18
N GLU A 12 5.21 -0.40 -1.30
CA GLU A 12 4.36 -1.09 -0.33
C GLU A 12 4.73 -0.70 1.09
N LEU A 13 3.73 -0.26 1.82
CA LEU A 13 3.80 0.01 3.25
C LEU A 13 3.17 -1.17 3.97
N GLY A 14 3.98 -1.96 4.72
CA GLY A 14 3.52 -3.19 5.36
C GLY A 14 3.47 -4.38 4.39
N SER A 15 4.60 -4.75 3.82
CA SER A 15 4.64 -5.78 2.74
C SER A 15 4.59 -7.22 3.23
N GLY A 16 4.71 -7.47 4.54
CA GLY A 16 4.84 -8.82 5.04
C GLY A 16 5.97 -9.58 4.34
N PHE A 17 5.72 -10.82 3.95
CA PHE A 17 6.66 -11.65 3.19
C PHE A 17 6.62 -11.40 1.67
N GLY A 18 6.05 -10.28 1.20
CA GLY A 18 6.09 -9.84 -0.21
C GLY A 18 5.04 -10.46 -1.12
N TYR A 19 3.88 -10.88 -0.60
CA TYR A 19 2.83 -11.50 -1.41
C TYR A 19 2.29 -10.55 -2.49
N SER A 20 1.91 -9.35 -2.14
CA SER A 20 1.44 -8.32 -3.07
C SER A 20 2.55 -7.89 -4.05
N ALA A 21 3.79 -7.73 -3.57
CA ALA A 21 4.94 -7.44 -4.42
C ALA A 21 5.17 -8.50 -5.49
N PHE A 22 4.97 -9.78 -5.17
CA PHE A 22 5.02 -10.86 -6.12
C PHE A 22 4.02 -10.65 -7.27
N TRP A 23 2.75 -10.38 -6.94
CA TRP A 23 1.71 -10.15 -7.95
C TRP A 23 1.91 -8.87 -8.74
N PHE A 24 2.39 -7.80 -8.11
CA PHE A 24 2.79 -6.59 -8.82
C PHE A 24 3.93 -6.87 -9.82
N SER A 25 4.92 -7.66 -9.43
CA SER A 25 6.03 -8.05 -10.33
C SER A 25 5.53 -8.74 -11.59
N LEU A 26 4.60 -9.69 -11.46
CA LEU A 26 3.97 -10.34 -12.61
C LEU A 26 3.18 -9.34 -13.47
N ALA A 27 2.42 -8.46 -12.84
CA ALA A 27 1.62 -7.45 -13.53
C ALA A 27 2.46 -6.46 -14.35
N ILE A 28 3.63 -6.05 -13.84
CA ILE A 28 4.56 -5.14 -14.56
C ILE A 28 5.54 -5.88 -15.47
N LYS A 29 5.42 -7.21 -15.57
CA LYS A 29 6.25 -8.09 -16.44
C LYS A 29 7.75 -7.89 -16.22
N GLY A 30 8.18 -7.79 -14.98
CA GLY A 30 9.58 -7.58 -14.61
C GLY A 30 10.15 -6.21 -14.95
N LYS A 31 9.37 -5.31 -15.53
CA LYS A 31 9.83 -3.98 -15.96
C LYS A 31 9.49 -2.93 -14.92
N GLY A 32 10.39 -2.65 -14.01
CA GLY A 32 10.18 -1.62 -12.99
C GLY A 32 10.84 -1.94 -11.67
N HIS A 33 10.45 -1.20 -10.66
CA HIS A 33 11.01 -1.25 -9.31
C HIS A 33 9.89 -1.32 -8.26
N ILE A 34 9.99 -2.26 -7.34
CA ILE A 34 9.06 -2.39 -6.21
C ILE A 34 9.85 -2.20 -4.92
N THR A 35 9.49 -1.17 -4.17
CA THR A 35 10.06 -0.94 -2.84
C THR A 35 9.07 -1.44 -1.79
N MET A 36 9.53 -2.31 -0.92
CA MET A 36 8.77 -2.90 0.17
C MET A 36 9.25 -2.35 1.52
N THR A 37 8.34 -2.22 2.47
CA THR A 37 8.67 -1.88 3.86
C THR A 37 7.99 -2.86 4.81
N ASP A 38 8.70 -3.33 5.81
CA ASP A 38 8.16 -4.17 6.89
C ASP A 38 9.12 -4.13 8.08
N THR A 39 8.61 -4.34 9.28
CA THR A 39 9.44 -4.34 10.50
C THR A 39 10.27 -5.62 10.66
N SER A 40 9.90 -6.70 9.98
CA SER A 40 10.49 -8.02 10.12
C SER A 40 11.60 -8.31 9.12
N ALA A 41 12.83 -8.46 9.59
CA ALA A 41 13.94 -8.98 8.78
C ALA A 41 13.72 -10.43 8.32
N ALA A 42 12.89 -11.21 9.03
CA ALA A 42 12.53 -12.56 8.60
C ALA A 42 11.63 -12.49 7.37
N ASN A 43 10.65 -11.58 7.33
CA ASN A 43 9.80 -11.34 6.16
C ASN A 43 10.63 -10.98 4.93
N LYS A 44 11.63 -10.11 5.09
CA LYS A 44 12.58 -9.79 3.99
C LYS A 44 13.24 -11.05 3.42
N ARG A 45 13.80 -11.91 4.28
CA ARG A 45 14.46 -13.15 3.83
C ARG A 45 13.50 -14.07 3.08
N THR A 46 12.29 -14.21 3.62
CA THR A 46 11.24 -15.05 3.02
C THR A 46 10.82 -14.51 1.65
N ALA A 47 10.56 -13.19 1.53
CA ALA A 47 10.21 -12.54 0.28
C ALA A 47 11.27 -12.79 -0.82
N PHE A 48 12.53 -12.50 -0.54
CA PHE A 48 13.60 -12.67 -1.53
C PHE A 48 13.81 -14.14 -1.92
N ASN A 49 13.63 -15.09 -1.01
CA ASN A 49 13.67 -16.52 -1.33
C ASN A 49 12.55 -16.91 -2.31
N PHE A 50 11.32 -16.42 -2.10
CA PHE A 50 10.22 -16.66 -3.04
C PHE A 50 10.48 -16.03 -4.41
N PHE A 51 10.93 -14.78 -4.44
CA PHE A 51 11.21 -14.08 -5.69
C PHE A 51 12.30 -14.77 -6.51
N LYS A 52 13.38 -15.21 -5.85
CA LYS A 52 14.45 -15.99 -6.49
C LYS A 52 13.94 -17.32 -7.06
N ARG A 53 13.15 -18.06 -6.27
CA ARG A 53 12.57 -19.35 -6.71
C ARG A 53 11.63 -19.19 -7.89
N ALA A 54 10.90 -18.08 -7.94
CA ALA A 54 9.98 -17.76 -9.03
C ALA A 54 10.68 -17.14 -10.26
N GLY A 55 11.97 -16.90 -10.22
CA GLY A 55 12.73 -16.31 -11.32
C GLY A 55 12.29 -14.89 -11.69
N LEU A 56 11.81 -14.11 -10.72
CA LEU A 56 11.32 -12.76 -10.98
C LEU A 56 12.45 -11.83 -11.44
N GLN A 57 12.21 -11.08 -12.51
CA GLN A 57 13.17 -10.13 -13.09
C GLN A 57 13.01 -8.68 -12.59
N THR A 58 11.95 -8.40 -11.83
CA THR A 58 11.70 -7.08 -11.24
C THR A 58 12.80 -6.71 -10.25
N GLN A 59 13.19 -5.45 -10.24
CA GLN A 59 14.06 -4.92 -9.19
C GLN A 59 13.27 -4.72 -7.91
N PHE A 60 13.79 -5.28 -6.80
CA PHE A 60 13.16 -5.21 -5.49
C PHE A 60 14.10 -4.57 -4.48
N ASP A 61 13.57 -3.60 -3.74
CA ASP A 61 14.16 -3.09 -2.50
C ASP A 61 13.28 -3.49 -1.31
N PHE A 62 13.90 -3.88 -0.19
CA PHE A 62 13.18 -4.15 1.04
C PHE A 62 13.83 -3.37 2.19
N LYS A 63 13.10 -2.38 2.70
CA LYS A 63 13.51 -1.55 3.83
C LYS A 63 12.93 -2.14 5.12
N VAL A 64 13.80 -2.71 5.95
CA VAL A 64 13.39 -3.22 7.27
C VAL A 64 13.28 -2.04 8.24
N GLY A 65 12.09 -1.86 8.83
CA GLY A 65 11.80 -0.79 9.77
C GLY A 65 10.38 -0.26 9.66
N ASP A 66 10.11 0.78 10.43
CA ASP A 66 8.83 1.49 10.41
C ASP A 66 8.55 2.10 9.03
N ALA A 67 7.38 1.78 8.47
CA ALA A 67 6.97 2.21 7.13
C ALA A 67 6.85 3.74 7.03
N LEU A 68 6.30 4.41 8.07
CA LEU A 68 6.11 5.87 8.10
C LEU A 68 7.44 6.64 8.18
N LYS A 69 8.46 6.03 8.80
CA LYS A 69 9.82 6.58 8.80
C LYS A 69 10.53 6.31 7.48
N SER A 70 10.32 5.11 6.93
CA SER A 70 10.96 4.66 5.69
C SER A 70 10.50 5.48 4.48
N ILE A 71 9.20 5.74 4.34
CA ILE A 71 8.63 6.48 3.19
C ILE A 71 9.23 7.89 3.08
N LYS A 72 9.60 8.52 4.19
CA LYS A 72 10.22 9.86 4.19
C LYS A 72 11.58 9.89 3.52
N LYS A 73 12.27 8.73 3.49
CA LYS A 73 13.64 8.55 2.96
C LYS A 73 13.68 7.85 1.61
N ILE A 74 12.52 7.45 1.08
CA ILE A 74 12.41 6.77 -0.21
C ILE A 74 11.96 7.78 -1.27
N ASP A 75 12.73 7.89 -2.34
CA ASP A 75 12.45 8.85 -3.40
C ASP A 75 11.24 8.42 -4.25
N GLY A 76 10.27 9.34 -4.37
CA GLY A 76 9.17 9.24 -5.33
C GLY A 76 9.56 9.79 -6.71
N PRO A 77 8.58 10.16 -7.55
CA PRO A 77 7.18 9.80 -7.36
C PRO A 77 6.87 8.35 -7.74
N PHE A 78 5.82 7.78 -7.12
CA PHE A 78 5.35 6.42 -7.38
C PHE A 78 4.13 6.40 -8.31
N ASP A 79 3.98 5.29 -9.05
CA ASP A 79 2.75 5.00 -9.80
C ASP A 79 1.67 4.42 -8.89
N ILE A 80 2.08 3.59 -7.93
CA ILE A 80 1.19 2.96 -6.94
C ILE A 80 1.86 3.02 -5.57
N ILE A 81 1.08 3.35 -4.55
CA ILE A 81 1.42 3.10 -3.15
C ILE A 81 0.34 2.18 -2.58
N LEU A 82 0.73 0.99 -2.12
CA LEU A 82 -0.12 0.08 -1.36
C LEU A 82 0.11 0.31 0.13
N ASN A 83 -0.97 0.45 0.89
CA ASN A 83 -0.95 0.65 2.34
C ASN A 83 -1.65 -0.53 3.03
N ASP A 84 -0.89 -1.29 3.79
CA ASP A 84 -1.35 -2.38 4.65
C ASP A 84 -0.50 -2.47 5.93
N ILE A 85 -0.27 -1.32 6.57
CA ILE A 85 0.41 -1.20 7.86
C ILE A 85 -0.57 -1.47 9.03
N ASP A 86 -0.12 -1.27 10.27
CA ASP A 86 -0.98 -1.27 11.45
C ASP A 86 -2.09 -0.23 11.31
N LYS A 87 -3.33 -0.62 11.60
CA LYS A 87 -4.54 0.18 11.30
C LYS A 87 -4.55 1.53 12.02
N LYS A 88 -4.06 1.58 13.26
CA LYS A 88 -3.87 2.83 14.04
C LYS A 88 -3.05 3.92 13.33
N ASP A 89 -2.25 3.54 12.35
CA ASP A 89 -1.37 4.45 11.62
C ASP A 89 -1.90 4.84 10.23
N TYR A 90 -3.05 4.31 9.80
CA TYR A 90 -3.65 4.62 8.51
C TYR A 90 -3.85 6.13 8.26
N PRO A 91 -4.43 6.93 9.20
CA PRO A 91 -4.64 8.36 8.96
C PRO A 91 -3.35 9.12 8.58
N LYS A 92 -2.20 8.66 9.11
CA LYS A 92 -0.89 9.30 8.86
C LYS A 92 -0.34 9.06 7.46
N THR A 93 -0.92 8.11 6.70
CA THR A 93 -0.42 7.73 5.38
C THR A 93 -0.96 8.61 4.25
N ILE A 94 -2.08 9.33 4.46
CA ILE A 94 -2.75 10.13 3.41
C ILE A 94 -1.82 11.21 2.86
N ASP A 95 -1.26 12.06 3.72
CA ASP A 95 -0.34 13.12 3.31
C ASP A 95 0.94 12.58 2.69
N LEU A 96 1.46 11.49 3.23
CA LEU A 96 2.65 10.83 2.70
C LEU A 96 2.38 10.30 1.28
N ALA A 97 1.22 9.67 1.07
CA ALA A 97 0.82 9.20 -0.25
C ALA A 97 0.60 10.36 -1.23
N ALA A 98 -0.11 11.42 -0.82
CA ALA A 98 -0.37 12.58 -1.65
C ALA A 98 0.91 13.25 -2.16
N THR A 99 1.95 13.31 -1.32
CA THR A 99 3.23 13.94 -1.67
C THR A 99 4.17 13.05 -2.48
N ARG A 100 3.94 11.72 -2.48
CA ARG A 100 4.83 10.73 -3.08
C ARG A 100 4.27 10.06 -4.32
N LEU A 101 2.98 10.22 -4.61
CA LEU A 101 2.36 9.73 -5.84
C LEU A 101 2.51 10.72 -6.99
N LYS A 102 2.61 10.20 -8.20
CA LYS A 102 2.40 10.96 -9.42
C LYS A 102 0.95 11.42 -9.52
N LYS A 103 0.67 12.48 -10.27
CA LYS A 103 -0.69 12.74 -10.75
C LYS A 103 -1.17 11.55 -11.58
N GLY A 104 -2.40 11.09 -11.33
CA GLY A 104 -2.95 9.86 -11.88
C GLY A 104 -2.41 8.57 -11.23
N GLY A 105 -1.51 8.67 -10.26
CA GLY A 105 -1.05 7.53 -9.46
C GLY A 105 -2.11 7.05 -8.48
N LEU A 106 -1.98 5.81 -8.00
CA LEU A 106 -2.96 5.19 -7.11
C LEU A 106 -2.43 5.00 -5.70
N PHE A 107 -3.23 5.45 -4.74
CA PHE A 107 -3.13 5.04 -3.36
C PHE A 107 -4.16 3.93 -3.10
N ILE A 108 -3.67 2.74 -2.78
CA ILE A 108 -4.50 1.55 -2.53
C ILE A 108 -4.35 1.20 -1.06
N THR A 109 -5.48 1.04 -0.35
CA THR A 109 -5.45 0.68 1.08
C THR A 109 -6.38 -0.51 1.32
N ASP A 110 -5.87 -1.54 2.00
CA ASP A 110 -6.62 -2.76 2.32
C ASP A 110 -7.39 -2.64 3.65
N ASN A 111 -8.35 -3.55 3.88
CA ASN A 111 -9.11 -3.77 5.10
C ASN A 111 -10.02 -2.61 5.57
N LEU A 112 -10.65 -1.87 4.66
CA LEU A 112 -11.49 -0.73 5.04
C LEU A 112 -12.89 -1.11 5.53
N ILE A 113 -13.34 -2.35 5.30
CA ILE A 113 -14.59 -2.88 5.87
C ILE A 113 -14.32 -3.48 7.26
N TRP A 114 -13.09 -3.95 7.51
CA TRP A 114 -12.61 -4.45 8.80
C TRP A 114 -13.56 -5.50 9.42
N SER A 115 -13.92 -6.52 8.61
CA SER A 115 -14.89 -7.57 8.97
C SER A 115 -16.25 -7.03 9.44
N GLY A 116 -16.65 -5.86 8.93
CA GLY A 116 -17.90 -5.18 9.30
C GLY A 116 -17.83 -4.31 10.55
N LYS A 117 -16.76 -4.36 11.32
CA LYS A 117 -16.61 -3.63 12.59
C LYS A 117 -16.74 -2.11 12.45
N VAL A 118 -16.48 -1.57 11.25
CA VAL A 118 -16.65 -0.13 10.98
C VAL A 118 -18.10 0.35 11.16
N CYS A 119 -19.06 -0.58 11.15
CA CYS A 119 -20.48 -0.30 11.40
C CYS A 119 -20.89 -0.50 12.87
N ASP A 120 -20.01 -0.99 13.74
CA ASP A 120 -20.32 -1.26 15.12
C ASP A 120 -20.50 0.04 15.92
N LYS A 121 -21.45 0.02 16.89
CA LYS A 121 -21.68 1.16 17.79
C LYS A 121 -20.50 1.41 18.73
N THR A 122 -19.81 0.34 19.14
CA THR A 122 -18.62 0.39 20.00
C THR A 122 -17.42 -0.07 19.20
N GLN A 123 -16.45 0.81 19.01
CA GLN A 123 -15.28 0.55 18.16
C GLN A 123 -13.99 0.59 18.99
N ASP A 124 -13.11 -0.36 18.70
CA ASP A 124 -11.74 -0.35 19.19
C ASP A 124 -10.89 0.74 18.48
N ASN A 125 -9.65 0.94 18.91
CA ASN A 125 -8.78 1.97 18.39
C ASN A 125 -8.43 1.76 16.90
N ASP A 126 -8.24 0.52 16.47
CA ASP A 126 -7.95 0.21 15.07
C ASP A 126 -9.16 0.51 14.17
N THR A 127 -10.36 0.12 14.62
CA THR A 127 -11.61 0.43 13.91
C THR A 127 -11.84 1.93 13.78
N LYS A 128 -11.63 2.69 14.88
CA LYS A 128 -11.73 4.15 14.85
C LYS A 128 -10.75 4.78 13.85
N ALA A 129 -9.52 4.30 13.82
CA ALA A 129 -8.50 4.79 12.89
C ALA A 129 -8.86 4.50 11.43
N ILE A 130 -9.48 3.34 11.13
CA ILE A 130 -9.97 3.02 9.78
C ILE A 130 -11.11 3.96 9.38
N VAL A 131 -12.05 4.22 10.28
CA VAL A 131 -13.17 5.14 10.02
C VAL A 131 -12.66 6.56 9.78
N GLU A 132 -11.76 7.06 10.64
CA GLU A 132 -11.11 8.37 10.49
C GLU A 132 -10.34 8.48 9.16
N PHE A 133 -9.56 7.45 8.83
CA PHE A 133 -8.84 7.36 7.56
C PHE A 133 -9.79 7.45 6.36
N THR A 134 -10.87 6.68 6.39
CA THR A 134 -11.85 6.60 5.32
C THR A 134 -12.51 7.96 5.09
N ASP A 135 -13.02 8.60 6.16
CA ASP A 135 -13.63 9.92 6.12
C ASP A 135 -12.66 10.99 5.59
N THR A 136 -11.42 10.98 6.10
CA THR A 136 -10.39 11.92 5.70
C THR A 136 -10.04 11.77 4.23
N LEU A 137 -9.82 10.52 3.78
CA LEU A 137 -9.44 10.23 2.39
C LEU A 137 -10.54 10.61 1.40
N TYR A 138 -11.82 10.39 1.76
CA TYR A 138 -12.95 10.79 0.91
C TYR A 138 -13.12 12.30 0.79
N ARG A 139 -12.77 13.06 1.81
CA ARG A 139 -12.86 14.53 1.83
C ARG A 139 -11.63 15.22 1.26
N ASP A 140 -10.54 14.48 1.06
CA ASP A 140 -9.29 15.04 0.57
C ASP A 140 -9.38 15.36 -0.92
N SER A 141 -9.43 16.65 -1.25
CA SER A 141 -9.53 17.15 -2.63
C SER A 141 -8.35 16.77 -3.54
N ARG A 142 -7.28 16.25 -2.97
CA ARG A 142 -6.13 15.75 -3.73
C ARG A 142 -6.37 14.37 -4.33
N PHE A 143 -7.45 13.68 -3.92
CA PHE A 143 -7.77 12.34 -4.37
C PHE A 143 -9.20 12.22 -4.89
N PHE A 144 -9.38 11.36 -5.89
CA PHE A 144 -10.68 10.82 -6.23
C PHE A 144 -10.74 9.37 -5.72
N THR A 145 -11.58 9.14 -4.71
CA THR A 145 -11.57 7.90 -3.93
C THR A 145 -12.81 7.06 -4.18
N THR A 146 -12.63 5.75 -4.29
CA THR A 146 -13.70 4.75 -4.25
C THR A 146 -13.32 3.60 -3.32
N ILE A 147 -14.32 2.98 -2.68
CA ILE A 147 -14.13 1.73 -1.94
C ILE A 147 -14.78 0.61 -2.75
N MET A 148 -14.01 -0.44 -3.01
CA MET A 148 -14.46 -1.68 -3.61
C MET A 148 -14.72 -2.69 -2.49
N PRO A 149 -15.94 -3.26 -2.36
CA PRO A 149 -16.26 -4.21 -1.31
C PRO A 149 -15.77 -5.63 -1.69
N ILE A 150 -14.48 -5.73 -2.00
CA ILE A 150 -13.80 -6.99 -2.31
C ILE A 150 -13.10 -7.45 -1.04
N ARG A 151 -13.40 -8.68 -0.58
CA ARG A 151 -12.89 -9.24 0.68
C ARG A 151 -13.20 -8.30 1.86
N ASP A 152 -12.17 -7.75 2.49
CA ASP A 152 -12.30 -6.86 3.65
C ASP A 152 -12.32 -5.36 3.27
N GLY A 153 -12.62 -5.07 2.01
CA GLY A 153 -12.74 -3.71 1.47
C GLY A 153 -11.42 -3.08 1.08
N ILE A 154 -11.34 -2.61 -0.16
CA ILE A 154 -10.14 -1.96 -0.70
C ILE A 154 -10.50 -0.54 -1.13
N ALA A 155 -9.82 0.47 -0.57
CA ALA A 155 -9.86 1.80 -1.16
C ALA A 155 -8.92 1.89 -2.36
N ILE A 156 -9.40 2.54 -3.41
CA ILE A 156 -8.58 2.97 -4.55
C ILE A 156 -8.77 4.48 -4.69
N ALA A 157 -7.73 5.24 -4.41
CA ALA A 157 -7.73 6.69 -4.49
C ALA A 157 -6.76 7.14 -5.58
N VAL A 158 -7.28 7.82 -6.59
CA VAL A 158 -6.50 8.40 -7.69
C VAL A 158 -5.97 9.75 -7.28
N ARG A 159 -4.68 9.99 -7.40
CA ARG A 159 -4.05 11.30 -7.14
C ARG A 159 -4.38 12.29 -8.27
N LEU A 160 -5.07 13.37 -7.96
CA LEU A 160 -5.46 14.43 -8.90
C LEU A 160 -4.34 15.41 -9.23
#